data_32287c12969f030e6e39551b2111358a
#
_entry.id   32287c12969f030e6e39551b2111358a
#
_cell.length_a   1.000
_cell.length_b   1.000
_cell.length_c   1.000
_cell.angle_alpha   90.00
_cell.angle_beta   90.00
_cell.angle_gamma   90.00
#
_symmetry.space_group_name_H-M   'P 1'
#
loop_
_entity.id
_entity.type
_entity.pdbx_description
1 polymer ?
#
loop_
_entity_poly.entity_id
_entity_poly.type
_entity_poly.pdbx_seq_one_letter_code
_entity_poly.pdbx_strand_id
1 'polypeptide(L)'
;VRESLFNVLAARIDLVGASVLDLYAGSGALGLEALSRGAGSVLFVESDPRAVAVIAENVAALGVTGATVRRGAVAAVLASGAPKPVDLVLADPGYDVDAA
;
A
#
# COMPACT_ATOMS: atom_id res chain seq x y z
N VAL A 1 12.32 -10.22 2.46
CA VAL A 1 12.56 -8.85 2.91
C VAL A 1 11.26 -8.18 3.34
N ARG A 2 10.22 -8.24 2.50
CA ARG A 2 8.92 -7.67 2.85
C ARG A 2 8.31 -8.31 4.08
N GLU A 3 8.40 -9.62 4.17
CA GLU A 3 7.88 -10.37 5.31
C GLU A 3 8.57 -9.97 6.61
N SER A 4 9.89 -9.79 6.55
CA SER A 4 10.65 -9.33 7.71
C SER A 4 10.23 -7.93 8.14
N LEU A 5 10.02 -7.03 7.18
CA LEU A 5 9.54 -5.68 7.48
C LEU A 5 8.19 -5.72 8.19
N PHE A 6 7.24 -6.49 7.65
CA PHE A 6 5.93 -6.61 8.26
C PHE A 6 5.98 -7.27 9.63
N ASN A 7 6.85 -8.25 9.84
CA ASN A 7 7.00 -8.85 11.15
C ASN A 7 7.46 -7.83 12.19
N VAL A 8 8.38 -6.95 11.82
CA VAL A 8 8.82 -5.88 12.71
C VAL A 8 7.69 -4.89 12.97
N LEU A 9 6.99 -4.45 11.91
CA LEU A 9 5.88 -3.50 12.05
C LEU A 9 4.74 -4.08 12.86
N ALA A 10 4.37 -5.32 12.61
CA ALA A 10 3.28 -5.99 13.33
C ALA A 10 3.59 -6.16 14.82
N ALA A 11 4.87 -6.25 15.19
CA ALA A 11 5.28 -6.33 16.59
C ALA A 11 5.15 -4.98 17.30
N ARG A 12 5.10 -3.87 16.57
CA ARG A 12 5.08 -2.52 17.12
C ARG A 12 3.72 -1.86 17.08
N ILE A 13 2.89 -2.23 16.11
CA ILE A 13 1.57 -1.63 15.93
C ILE A 13 0.54 -2.71 15.69
N ASP A 14 -0.69 -2.41 16.07
CA ASP A 14 -1.82 -3.28 15.78
C ASP A 14 -2.39 -2.87 14.42
N LEU A 15 -2.31 -3.75 13.43
CA LEU A 15 -2.83 -3.49 12.08
C LEU A 15 -4.34 -3.68 11.99
N VAL A 16 -4.96 -4.35 12.95
CA VAL A 16 -6.40 -4.61 12.89
C VAL A 16 -7.17 -3.29 12.89
N GLY A 17 -7.95 -3.08 11.84
CA GLY A 17 -8.73 -1.85 11.67
C GLY A 17 -7.93 -0.64 11.20
N ALA A 18 -6.62 -0.76 11.01
CA ALA A 18 -5.77 0.37 10.66
C ALA A 18 -6.09 0.94 9.27
N SER A 19 -5.91 2.25 9.13
CA SER A 19 -5.93 2.95 7.85
C SER A 19 -4.50 3.05 7.34
N VAL A 20 -4.24 2.53 6.14
CA VAL A 20 -2.90 2.43 5.58
C VAL A 20 -2.82 3.20 4.27
N LEU A 21 -1.73 3.92 4.08
CA LEU A 21 -1.41 4.60 2.83
C LEU A 21 -0.18 3.91 2.24
N ASP A 22 -0.34 3.30 1.07
CA ASP A 22 0.73 2.59 0.37
C ASP A 22 1.20 3.44 -0.81
N LEU A 23 2.30 4.14 -0.61
CA LEU A 23 2.89 5.02 -1.61
C LEU A 23 3.84 4.21 -2.50
N TYR A 24 3.87 4.54 -3.80
CA TYR A 24 4.67 3.79 -4.78
C TYR A 24 4.29 2.32 -4.77
N ALA A 25 3.00 2.05 -4.85
CA ALA A 25 2.46 0.73 -4.51
C ALA A 25 2.95 -0.41 -5.43
N GLY A 26 3.34 -0.13 -6.67
CA GLY A 26 3.82 -1.16 -7.59
C GLY A 26 2.76 -2.22 -7.83
N SER A 27 3.04 -3.46 -7.42
CA SER A 27 2.07 -4.56 -7.51
C SER A 27 1.05 -4.55 -6.37
N GLY A 28 1.23 -3.68 -5.39
CA GLY A 28 0.38 -3.61 -4.22
C GLY A 28 0.74 -4.61 -3.12
N ALA A 29 1.89 -5.26 -3.21
CA ALA A 29 2.23 -6.35 -2.30
C ALA A 29 2.22 -5.93 -0.82
N LEU A 30 2.77 -4.76 -0.49
CA LEU A 30 2.82 -4.29 0.88
C LEU A 30 1.43 -3.96 1.43
N GLY A 31 0.62 -3.23 0.68
CA GLY A 31 -0.73 -2.89 1.12
C GLY A 31 -1.63 -4.10 1.19
N LEU A 32 -1.50 -5.04 0.25
CA LEU A 32 -2.25 -6.30 0.29
C LEU A 32 -1.88 -7.13 1.50
N GLU A 33 -0.59 -7.16 1.86
CA GLU A 33 -0.14 -7.83 3.09
C GLU A 33 -0.76 -7.17 4.32
N ALA A 34 -0.82 -5.85 4.34
CA ALA A 34 -1.47 -5.13 5.44
C ALA A 34 -2.95 -5.53 5.57
N LEU A 35 -3.67 -5.62 4.45
CA LEU A 35 -5.06 -6.07 4.47
C LEU A 35 -5.18 -7.49 4.99
N SER A 36 -4.29 -8.39 4.58
CA SER A 36 -4.31 -9.78 5.05
C SER A 36 -4.03 -9.89 6.54
N ARG A 37 -3.36 -8.90 7.12
CA ARG A 37 -3.08 -8.84 8.56
C ARG A 37 -4.13 -8.06 9.35
N GLY A 38 -5.22 -7.70 8.70
CA GLY A 38 -6.37 -7.11 9.37
C GLY A 38 -6.55 -5.60 9.20
N ALA A 39 -5.75 -4.94 8.37
CA ALA A 39 -5.95 -3.52 8.13
C ALA A 39 -7.39 -3.27 7.63
N GLY A 40 -7.98 -2.19 8.11
CA GLY A 40 -9.36 -1.85 7.75
C GLY A 40 -9.46 -1.24 6.37
N SER A 41 -8.46 -0.48 5.96
CA SER A 41 -8.43 0.16 4.64
C SER A 41 -7.00 0.40 4.19
N VAL A 42 -6.77 0.30 2.89
CA VAL A 42 -5.50 0.67 2.26
C VAL A 42 -5.80 1.52 1.04
N LEU A 43 -5.17 2.68 0.97
CA LEU A 43 -5.15 3.49 -0.23
C LEU A 43 -3.82 3.24 -0.94
N PHE A 44 -3.90 2.62 -2.12
CA PHE A 44 -2.74 2.39 -2.97
C PHE A 44 -2.55 3.60 -3.89
N VAL A 45 -1.37 4.19 -3.88
CA VAL A 45 -1.04 5.31 -4.76
C VAL A 45 0.04 4.86 -5.73
N GLU A 46 -0.25 4.91 -7.01
CA GLU A 46 0.65 4.44 -8.06
C GLU A 46 0.44 5.26 -9.34
N SER A 47 1.53 5.67 -9.97
CA SER A 47 1.45 6.47 -11.19
C SER A 47 1.45 5.65 -12.48
N ASP A 48 2.03 4.46 -12.46
CA ASP A 48 2.11 3.59 -13.64
C ASP A 48 0.77 2.89 -13.87
N PRO A 49 0.09 3.14 -15.01
CA PRO A 49 -1.20 2.52 -15.29
C PRO A 49 -1.14 0.99 -15.35
N ARG A 50 0.00 0.41 -15.73
CA ARG A 50 0.13 -1.04 -15.75
C ARG A 50 0.21 -1.61 -14.34
N ALA A 51 0.90 -0.91 -13.45
CA ALA A 51 0.96 -1.31 -12.05
C ALA A 51 -0.42 -1.15 -11.39
N VAL A 52 -1.14 -0.08 -11.69
CA VAL A 52 -2.52 0.10 -11.20
C VAL A 52 -3.41 -1.07 -11.61
N ALA A 53 -3.30 -1.51 -12.85
CA ALA A 53 -4.08 -2.67 -13.33
C ALA A 53 -3.71 -3.94 -12.57
N VAL A 54 -2.43 -4.15 -12.29
CA VAL A 54 -1.98 -5.31 -11.51
C VAL A 54 -2.53 -5.28 -10.09
N ILE A 55 -2.52 -4.11 -9.44
CA ILE A 55 -3.11 -3.96 -8.11
C ILE A 55 -4.59 -4.35 -8.15
N ALA A 56 -5.33 -3.84 -9.11
CA ALA A 56 -6.75 -4.12 -9.24
C ALA A 56 -7.01 -5.62 -9.44
N GLU A 57 -6.21 -6.29 -10.27
CA GLU A 57 -6.30 -7.73 -10.46
C GLU A 57 -6.02 -8.49 -9.17
N ASN A 58 -4.98 -8.09 -8.44
CA ASN A 58 -4.61 -8.76 -7.20
C ASN A 58 -5.69 -8.57 -6.12
N VAL A 59 -6.26 -7.38 -6.03
CA VAL A 59 -7.38 -7.11 -5.10
C VAL A 59 -8.56 -8.03 -5.42
N ALA A 60 -8.93 -8.12 -6.69
CA ALA A 60 -10.04 -8.97 -7.11
C ALA A 60 -9.75 -10.44 -6.86
N ALA A 61 -8.53 -10.89 -7.18
CA ALA A 61 -8.16 -12.30 -7.01
C ALA A 61 -8.16 -12.74 -5.55
N LEU A 62 -7.75 -11.86 -4.64
CA LEU A 62 -7.71 -12.17 -3.21
C LEU A 62 -9.04 -11.95 -2.51
N GLY A 63 -9.99 -11.28 -3.16
CA GLY A 63 -11.30 -11.01 -2.57
C GLY A 63 -11.26 -10.13 -1.34
N VAL A 64 -10.22 -9.32 -1.19
CA VAL A 64 -10.09 -8.42 -0.03
C VAL A 64 -11.02 -7.22 -0.15
N THR A 65 -11.45 -6.70 1.00
CA THR A 65 -12.21 -5.47 1.09
C THR A 65 -11.35 -4.36 1.68
N GLY A 66 -11.77 -3.12 1.50
CA GLY A 66 -11.04 -1.97 2.06
C GLY A 66 -9.90 -1.45 1.19
N ALA A 67 -9.73 -1.97 -0.01
CA ALA A 67 -8.72 -1.49 -0.94
C ALA A 67 -9.27 -0.40 -1.84
N THR A 68 -8.53 0.70 -1.95
CA THR A 68 -8.82 1.78 -2.90
C THR A 68 -7.53 2.05 -3.67
N VAL A 69 -7.64 2.15 -4.98
CA VAL A 69 -6.48 2.42 -5.84
C VAL A 69 -6.63 3.82 -6.42
N ARG A 70 -5.61 4.65 -6.21
CA ARG A 70 -5.58 5.99 -6.78
C ARG A 70 -4.40 6.11 -7.73
N ARG A 71 -4.71 6.31 -9.00
CA ARG A 71 -3.69 6.54 -10.00
C ARG A 71 -3.23 8.00 -9.93
N GLY A 72 -1.94 8.20 -9.77
CA GLY A 72 -1.37 9.53 -9.75
C GLY A 72 0.04 9.53 -9.17
N ALA A 73 0.73 10.64 -9.38
CA ALA A 73 2.05 10.83 -8.78
C ALA A 73 1.89 11.02 -7.27
N VAL A 74 2.77 10.39 -6.50
CA VAL A 74 2.73 10.48 -5.04
C VAL A 74 2.72 11.93 -4.56
N ALA A 75 3.58 12.77 -5.13
CA ALA A 75 3.64 14.19 -4.74
C ALA A 75 2.30 14.90 -4.96
N ALA A 76 1.63 14.64 -6.08
CA ALA A 76 0.34 15.26 -6.37
C ALA A 76 -0.76 14.79 -5.40
N VAL A 77 -0.75 13.50 -5.10
CA VAL A 77 -1.72 12.94 -4.15
C VAL A 77 -1.50 13.52 -2.76
N LEU A 78 -0.26 13.59 -2.30
CA LEU A 78 0.06 14.18 -1.00
C LEU A 78 -0.30 15.67 -0.94
N ALA A 79 -0.10 16.40 -2.04
CA ALA A 79 -0.45 17.81 -2.11
C ALA A 79 -1.97 18.04 -2.00
N SER A 80 -2.77 17.09 -2.50
CA SER A 80 -4.24 17.20 -2.40
C SER A 80 -4.77 16.83 -1.01
N GLY A 81 -3.91 16.29 -0.16
CA GLY A 81 -4.28 15.84 1.18
C GLY A 81 -4.92 14.48 1.21
N ALA A 82 -4.76 13.78 2.32
CA ALA A 82 -5.43 12.51 2.54
C ALA A 82 -6.90 12.77 2.87
N PRO A 83 -7.82 11.92 2.37
CA PRO A 83 -9.24 12.09 2.68
C PRO A 83 -9.56 11.89 4.16
N LYS A 84 -8.72 11.21 4.89
CA LYS A 84 -8.84 10.98 6.33
C LYS A 84 -7.47 10.64 6.91
N PRO A 85 -7.28 10.75 8.22
CA PRO A 85 -6.03 10.39 8.86
C PRO A 85 -5.66 8.93 8.59
N VAL A 86 -4.37 8.67 8.48
CA VAL A 86 -3.85 7.31 8.30
C VAL A 86 -3.01 6.91 9.51
N ASP A 87 -3.02 5.62 9.81
CA ASP A 87 -2.27 5.06 10.93
C ASP A 87 -0.88 4.61 10.52
N LEU A 88 -0.71 4.26 9.25
CA LEU A 88 0.55 3.72 8.74
C LEU A 88 0.77 4.16 7.31
N VAL A 89 1.98 4.60 7.03
CA VAL A 89 2.42 4.90 5.66
C VAL A 89 3.49 3.89 5.27
N LEU A 90 3.25 3.21 4.16
CA LEU A 90 4.20 2.31 3.53
C LEU A 90 4.76 3.02 2.30
N ALA A 91 6.06 3.02 2.15
CA ALA A 91 6.68 3.64 0.99
C ALA A 91 7.87 2.80 0.56
N ASP A 92 7.69 2.07 -0.52
CA ASP A 92 8.76 1.32 -1.16
C ASP A 92 8.85 1.78 -2.61
N PRO A 93 9.72 2.74 -2.91
CA PRO A 93 9.81 3.30 -4.25
C PRO A 93 10.34 2.31 -5.29
N GLY A 94 10.54 1.05 -4.92
CA GLY A 94 10.93 0.03 -5.87
C GLY A 94 12.35 0.23 -6.37
N TYR A 95 13.26 0.62 -5.48
CA TYR A 95 14.65 0.75 -5.85
C TYR A 95 15.15 -0.52 -6.49
N ASP A 96 15.79 -0.36 -7.63
CA ASP A 96 16.55 -1.43 -8.21
C ASP A 96 17.77 -1.68 -7.32
N VAL A 97 17.96 -2.91 -6.91
CA VAL A 97 19.09 -3.29 -6.08
C VAL A 97 20.41 -2.91 -6.76
N ASP A 98 20.45 -3.02 -8.07
CA ASP A 98 21.65 -2.68 -8.84
C ASP A 98 21.93 -1.18 -8.84
N ALA A 99 20.93 -0.36 -8.63
CA ALA A 99 21.07 1.08 -8.54
C ALA A 99 21.56 1.52 -7.16
N ALA A 100 21.41 0.66 -6.22
CA ALA A 100 21.89 0.91 -4.88
C ALA A 100 23.38 0.57 -4.78
#